data_14b19eadcc60cd96a6d95b9272593e92
#
_entry.id   14b19eadcc60cd96a6d95b9272593e92
#
_cell.length_a   1.000
_cell.length_b   1.000
_cell.length_c   1.000
_cell.angle_alpha   90.00
_cell.angle_beta   90.00
_cell.angle_gamma   90.00
#
_symmetry.space_group_name_H-M   'P 1'
#
loop_
_entity.id
_entity.type
_entity.pdbx_description
1 polymer ?
#
loop_
_entity_poly.entity_id
_entity_poly.type
_entity_poly.pdbx_seq_one_letter_code
_entity_poly.pdbx_strand_id
1 'polypeptide(L)'
;MRKLSFLLLFLAVTMFAQAQIATNIYWVQFTDKENSPYSIDNPEAYLSPRALQRRANLGIGIDEYDIPVNPQYLQAVADCGAELLNPSKWLNGVSVYVTDPAVIEAINALGFVQVVRNCPNDPKAQEMKERWMANEMKAVEGSRGFRGYYGGAEAQATQLKIDVLHEQGYDGTGVVIAILDGGFIGAESHACLDNMREEGRLLGIRDFVYGSSSVYSQSTHGTSCLSTMAAYVPNQMVGTAPKASYYLLHTEDGPSENIVEEYNWVSGTEYADSLGVDVCSTSLGYIDFDMSQWDHPFEHFDGHTAPMTIGAEIAASRGMICMNAAGNEGDGTCTLGIPADAEHILTVGAVDENGFRADFSSVGPTYDGRIKPDVMAMGEGTYVASGDGGWWPYYNGNGTSFATPVLAGAVACLRQACPYASVQEICDVVRSCGNRADNPDNKYGYGIPDFSQAFELLHVEEAPVQNNNLITVYPNPSQGEMHVVLNEGAKAELTVFDFMGCQLYTYTFNGLNHTTLETYLNTLDSGIYFIKAVSDLGNQTLKFVITK
;
A
#
# COMPACT_ATOMS: atom_id res chain seq x y z
N MET A 1 45.15 7.72 -48.94
CA MET A 1 45.15 8.27 -47.60
C MET A 1 43.97 9.26 -47.38
N ARG A 2 42.75 8.90 -47.72
CA ARG A 2 41.57 9.77 -47.58
C ARG A 2 40.30 9.02 -47.12
N LYS A 3 40.44 7.80 -46.56
CA LYS A 3 39.32 7.00 -46.04
C LYS A 3 39.39 6.66 -44.55
N LEU A 4 40.43 7.16 -43.82
CA LEU A 4 40.59 6.90 -42.39
C LEU A 4 40.10 8.07 -41.48
N SER A 5 39.84 9.25 -42.07
CA SER A 5 39.44 10.41 -41.28
C SER A 5 37.91 10.55 -41.05
N PHE A 6 37.08 9.73 -41.73
CA PHE A 6 35.63 9.78 -41.57
C PHE A 6 35.10 8.77 -40.52
N LEU A 7 35.93 7.79 -40.14
CA LEU A 7 35.52 6.78 -39.14
C LEU A 7 35.77 7.25 -37.69
N LEU A 8 36.66 8.24 -37.50
CA LEU A 8 36.97 8.80 -36.17
C LEU A 8 36.04 9.94 -35.75
N LEU A 9 35.29 10.53 -36.71
CA LEU A 9 34.32 11.59 -36.39
C LEU A 9 32.92 11.03 -36.06
N PHE A 10 32.63 9.77 -36.42
CA PHE A 10 31.37 9.11 -36.07
C PHE A 10 31.41 8.39 -34.71
N LEU A 11 32.62 8.10 -34.20
CA LEU A 11 32.80 7.52 -32.87
C LEU A 11 32.83 8.58 -31.74
N ALA A 12 32.95 9.86 -32.10
CA ALA A 12 32.97 10.97 -31.10
C ALA A 12 31.61 11.61 -30.86
N VAL A 13 30.56 11.21 -31.58
CA VAL A 13 29.20 11.79 -31.43
C VAL A 13 28.24 10.87 -30.67
N THR A 14 28.63 9.62 -30.41
CA THR A 14 27.82 8.68 -29.63
C THR A 14 28.18 8.60 -28.13
N MET A 15 29.02 9.49 -27.61
CA MET A 15 29.38 9.55 -26.19
C MET A 15 28.77 10.72 -25.40
N PHE A 16 27.76 11.38 -25.91
CA PHE A 16 27.10 12.46 -25.17
C PHE A 16 25.57 12.30 -25.18
N ALA A 17 25.07 11.23 -24.60
CA ALA A 17 23.72 11.10 -24.11
C ALA A 17 23.65 10.00 -23.04
N GLN A 18 24.59 9.99 -22.10
CA GLN A 18 24.27 9.49 -20.78
C GLN A 18 23.76 10.70 -20.00
N ALA A 19 22.48 10.73 -19.77
CA ALA A 19 21.90 11.64 -18.83
C ALA A 19 22.62 11.44 -17.49
N GLN A 20 23.32 12.48 -17.06
CA GLN A 20 23.98 12.53 -15.79
C GLN A 20 22.85 12.74 -14.78
N ILE A 21 22.25 11.63 -14.34
CA ILE A 21 21.15 11.66 -13.40
C ILE A 21 21.73 11.90 -12.00
N ALA A 22 21.29 12.97 -11.39
CA ALA A 22 21.16 13.26 -9.98
C ALA A 22 22.39 13.39 -9.08
N THR A 23 23.48 14.02 -9.53
CA THR A 23 24.51 14.53 -8.57
C THR A 23 24.03 15.78 -7.80
N ASN A 24 22.86 16.31 -8.11
CA ASN A 24 22.36 17.62 -7.65
C ASN A 24 20.98 17.54 -6.99
N ILE A 25 20.58 16.38 -6.48
CA ILE A 25 19.35 16.23 -5.71
C ILE A 25 19.63 16.38 -4.22
N TYR A 26 18.76 17.10 -3.53
CA TYR A 26 18.84 17.33 -2.10
C TYR A 26 17.46 17.14 -1.48
N TRP A 27 17.42 16.60 -0.26
CA TRP A 27 16.27 16.63 0.61
C TRP A 27 16.35 17.82 1.55
N VAL A 28 15.31 18.66 1.56
CA VAL A 28 15.17 19.83 2.44
C VAL A 28 14.07 19.54 3.44
N GLN A 29 14.42 19.38 4.72
CA GLN A 29 13.47 19.16 5.79
C GLN A 29 13.12 20.45 6.50
N PHE A 30 11.85 20.65 6.82
CA PHE A 30 11.33 21.81 7.52
C PHE A 30 11.14 21.54 9.01
N THR A 31 11.21 22.59 9.84
CA THR A 31 11.05 22.50 11.30
C THR A 31 9.60 22.21 11.71
N ASP A 32 8.64 22.76 10.98
CA ASP A 32 7.23 22.78 11.33
C ASP A 32 6.34 23.02 10.10
N LYS A 33 5.03 23.19 10.33
CA LYS A 33 4.03 23.61 9.31
C LYS A 33 3.30 24.89 9.73
N GLU A 34 3.93 25.73 10.57
CA GLU A 34 3.31 26.93 11.11
C GLU A 34 2.84 27.89 10.03
N ASN A 35 1.75 28.60 10.30
CA ASN A 35 1.13 29.57 9.39
C ASN A 35 0.73 28.99 8.02
N SER A 36 0.55 27.64 7.91
CA SER A 36 0.00 27.01 6.73
C SER A 36 -1.43 27.51 6.45
N PRO A 37 -1.82 27.68 5.18
CA PRO A 37 -3.21 27.95 4.82
C PRO A 37 -4.13 26.72 4.97
N TYR A 38 -3.57 25.55 5.24
CA TYR A 38 -4.30 24.29 5.46
C TYR A 38 -4.56 24.07 6.95
N SER A 39 -5.71 23.47 7.28
CA SER A 39 -6.13 23.17 8.65
C SER A 39 -6.80 21.81 8.71
N ILE A 40 -6.69 21.14 9.87
CA ILE A 40 -7.44 19.89 10.16
C ILE A 40 -8.96 20.08 10.11
N ASP A 41 -9.45 21.32 10.28
CA ASP A 41 -10.87 21.66 10.23
C ASP A 41 -11.43 21.76 8.81
N ASN A 42 -10.57 21.73 7.77
CA ASN A 42 -10.96 21.81 6.35
C ASN A 42 -10.19 20.77 5.51
N PRO A 43 -10.33 19.47 5.80
CA PRO A 43 -9.56 18.42 5.13
C PRO A 43 -9.94 18.24 3.65
N GLU A 44 -11.12 18.70 3.22
CA GLU A 44 -11.56 18.66 1.82
C GLU A 44 -10.65 19.47 0.89
N ALA A 45 -9.85 20.37 1.43
CA ALA A 45 -8.89 21.15 0.66
C ALA A 45 -7.69 20.30 0.15
N TYR A 46 -7.44 19.13 0.75
CA TYR A 46 -6.26 18.32 0.45
C TYR A 46 -6.50 16.80 0.48
N LEU A 47 -7.65 16.32 0.93
CA LEU A 47 -8.07 14.92 0.86
C LEU A 47 -9.27 14.76 -0.05
N SER A 48 -9.27 13.71 -0.86
CA SER A 48 -10.42 13.38 -1.71
C SER A 48 -11.63 12.92 -0.86
N PRO A 49 -12.86 13.00 -1.40
CA PRO A 49 -14.03 12.45 -0.72
C PRO A 49 -13.87 10.98 -0.36
N ARG A 50 -13.16 10.18 -1.19
CA ARG A 50 -12.89 8.77 -0.90
C ARG A 50 -11.93 8.61 0.29
N ALA A 51 -10.88 9.44 0.38
CA ALA A 51 -9.96 9.42 1.50
C ALA A 51 -10.68 9.74 2.83
N LEU A 52 -11.52 10.77 2.82
CA LEU A 52 -12.34 11.14 3.98
C LEU A 52 -13.32 10.03 4.37
N GLN A 53 -13.96 9.38 3.38
CA GLN A 53 -14.86 8.25 3.63
C GLN A 53 -14.10 7.05 4.22
N ARG A 54 -12.89 6.73 3.72
CA ARG A 54 -12.04 5.66 4.29
C ARG A 54 -11.71 5.95 5.76
N ARG A 55 -11.27 7.20 6.08
CA ARG A 55 -11.02 7.63 7.46
C ARG A 55 -12.26 7.44 8.34
N ALA A 56 -13.41 7.91 7.86
CA ALA A 56 -14.67 7.79 8.60
C ALA A 56 -15.08 6.33 8.85
N ASN A 57 -14.97 5.47 7.82
CA ASN A 57 -15.31 4.06 7.93
C ASN A 57 -14.43 3.31 8.97
N LEU A 58 -13.18 3.72 9.10
CA LEU A 58 -12.20 3.11 9.99
C LEU A 58 -12.06 3.85 11.35
N GLY A 59 -12.82 4.91 11.57
CA GLY A 59 -12.74 5.71 12.79
C GLY A 59 -11.43 6.46 12.97
N ILE A 60 -10.73 6.79 11.86
CA ILE A 60 -9.44 7.49 11.87
C ILE A 60 -9.67 9.00 11.79
N GLY A 61 -9.15 9.74 12.77
CA GLY A 61 -9.18 11.20 12.77
C GLY A 61 -8.25 11.85 11.76
N ILE A 62 -8.48 13.13 11.48
CA ILE A 62 -7.56 13.97 10.71
C ILE A 62 -6.59 14.64 11.70
N ASP A 63 -5.30 14.63 11.38
CA ASP A 63 -4.27 15.19 12.24
C ASP A 63 -3.17 15.94 11.43
N GLU A 64 -2.07 16.31 12.08
CA GLU A 64 -0.99 17.09 11.48
C GLU A 64 -0.25 16.38 10.33
N TYR A 65 -0.25 15.04 10.30
CA TYR A 65 0.31 14.29 9.18
C TYR A 65 -0.51 14.43 7.90
N ASP A 66 -1.79 14.77 8.01
CA ASP A 66 -2.65 15.00 6.84
C ASP A 66 -2.41 16.37 6.21
N ILE A 67 -1.97 17.37 7.02
CA ILE A 67 -1.75 18.75 6.55
C ILE A 67 -0.59 18.78 5.54
N PRO A 68 -0.79 19.33 4.32
CA PRO A 68 0.29 19.52 3.34
C PRO A 68 1.44 20.36 3.87
N VAL A 69 2.61 20.19 3.25
CA VAL A 69 3.76 21.08 3.48
C VAL A 69 3.34 22.54 3.28
N ASN A 70 3.83 23.44 4.13
CA ASN A 70 3.51 24.85 4.02
C ASN A 70 3.96 25.42 2.66
N PRO A 71 3.02 25.90 1.81
CA PRO A 71 3.35 26.37 0.47
C PRO A 71 4.25 27.62 0.47
N GLN A 72 4.27 28.39 1.56
CA GLN A 72 5.19 29.54 1.69
C GLN A 72 6.63 29.06 1.88
N TYR A 73 6.85 27.92 2.57
CA TYR A 73 8.17 27.30 2.71
C TYR A 73 8.67 26.77 1.38
N LEU A 74 7.80 26.08 0.63
CA LEU A 74 8.11 25.61 -0.72
C LEU A 74 8.49 26.76 -1.66
N GLN A 75 7.71 27.85 -1.64
CA GLN A 75 7.99 29.02 -2.46
C GLN A 75 9.32 29.67 -2.08
N ALA A 76 9.63 29.82 -0.80
CA ALA A 76 10.88 30.40 -0.34
C ALA A 76 12.11 29.56 -0.75
N VAL A 77 11.99 28.23 -0.75
CA VAL A 77 13.04 27.34 -1.27
C VAL A 77 13.21 27.53 -2.79
N ALA A 78 12.12 27.62 -3.55
CA ALA A 78 12.16 27.89 -4.98
C ALA A 78 12.76 29.28 -5.28
N ASP A 79 12.44 30.29 -4.48
CA ASP A 79 12.98 31.67 -4.62
C ASP A 79 14.50 31.74 -4.38
N CYS A 80 15.07 30.75 -3.67
CA CYS A 80 16.53 30.61 -3.57
C CYS A 80 17.18 30.13 -4.88
N GLY A 81 16.39 29.64 -5.84
CA GLY A 81 16.86 29.12 -7.14
C GLY A 81 16.86 27.61 -7.28
N ALA A 82 16.21 26.89 -6.35
CA ALA A 82 16.03 25.44 -6.43
C ALA A 82 14.83 25.06 -7.28
N GLU A 83 14.92 23.99 -8.05
CA GLU A 83 13.79 23.35 -8.69
C GLU A 83 13.16 22.36 -7.70
N LEU A 84 11.87 22.56 -7.38
CA LEU A 84 11.14 21.66 -6.48
C LEU A 84 10.76 20.38 -7.22
N LEU A 85 11.02 19.23 -6.61
CA LEU A 85 10.63 17.91 -7.14
C LEU A 85 9.39 17.40 -6.41
N ASN A 86 9.55 16.68 -5.29
CA ASN A 86 8.46 16.05 -4.56
C ASN A 86 8.39 16.56 -3.11
N PRO A 87 7.32 17.25 -2.71
CA PRO A 87 7.06 17.55 -1.32
C PRO A 87 6.52 16.31 -0.59
N SER A 88 6.88 16.15 0.68
CA SER A 88 6.34 15.14 1.57
C SER A 88 5.71 15.80 2.80
N LYS A 89 4.40 15.56 3.00
CA LYS A 89 3.67 16.03 4.19
C LYS A 89 4.01 15.21 5.44
N TRP A 90 4.30 13.94 5.29
CA TRP A 90 4.61 13.03 6.40
C TRP A 90 6.01 13.27 6.95
N LEU A 91 6.98 13.50 6.08
CA LEU A 91 8.34 13.83 6.45
C LEU A 91 8.59 15.34 6.59
N ASN A 92 7.58 16.17 6.31
CA ASN A 92 7.61 17.63 6.36
C ASN A 92 8.82 18.24 5.66
N GLY A 93 8.92 18.00 4.35
CA GLY A 93 10.07 18.45 3.57
C GLY A 93 9.80 18.42 2.07
N VAL A 94 10.84 18.60 1.27
CA VAL A 94 10.77 18.57 -0.19
C VAL A 94 12.11 18.10 -0.78
N SER A 95 12.06 17.24 -1.80
CA SER A 95 13.23 16.98 -2.64
C SER A 95 13.38 18.09 -3.68
N VAL A 96 14.62 18.52 -3.92
CA VAL A 96 14.93 19.63 -4.83
C VAL A 96 16.12 19.29 -5.72
N TYR A 97 16.12 19.85 -6.93
CA TYR A 97 17.28 19.82 -7.83
C TYR A 97 18.00 21.17 -7.78
N VAL A 98 19.32 21.15 -7.54
CA VAL A 98 20.17 22.33 -7.37
C VAL A 98 21.53 22.09 -8.01
N THR A 99 21.94 22.97 -8.93
CA THR A 99 23.26 22.91 -9.60
C THR A 99 24.29 23.88 -9.03
N ASP A 100 23.84 24.96 -8.36
CA ASP A 100 24.70 25.98 -7.78
C ASP A 100 24.79 25.80 -6.26
N PRO A 101 25.97 25.51 -5.68
CA PRO A 101 26.15 25.37 -4.24
C PRO A 101 25.70 26.59 -3.43
N ALA A 102 25.72 27.81 -4.01
CA ALA A 102 25.26 29.02 -3.32
C ALA A 102 23.75 28.97 -3.01
N VAL A 103 22.97 28.22 -3.79
CA VAL A 103 21.54 28.00 -3.53
C VAL A 103 21.34 27.15 -2.27
N ILE A 104 22.21 26.15 -2.04
CA ILE A 104 22.17 25.33 -0.81
C ILE A 104 22.48 26.17 0.42
N GLU A 105 23.46 27.10 0.32
CA GLU A 105 23.76 28.03 1.42
C GLU A 105 22.56 28.94 1.72
N ALA A 106 21.89 29.44 0.68
CA ALA A 106 20.70 30.27 0.81
C ALA A 106 19.54 29.51 1.45
N ILE A 107 19.30 28.24 1.06
CA ILE A 107 18.26 27.39 1.65
C ILE A 107 18.55 27.11 3.12
N ASN A 108 19.80 26.79 3.48
CA ASN A 108 20.20 26.57 4.86
C ASN A 108 20.06 27.81 5.76
N ALA A 109 20.06 29.01 5.17
CA ALA A 109 19.86 30.26 5.91
C ALA A 109 18.37 30.58 6.20
N LEU A 110 17.41 29.82 5.64
CA LEU A 110 15.99 29.97 5.92
C LEU A 110 15.69 29.45 7.33
N GLY A 111 15.08 30.28 8.17
CA GLY A 111 14.86 29.98 9.59
C GLY A 111 13.96 28.79 9.90
N PHE A 112 13.21 28.33 8.91
CA PHE A 112 12.32 27.16 9.01
C PHE A 112 12.92 25.89 8.37
N VAL A 113 14.15 25.92 7.88
CA VAL A 113 14.86 24.73 7.38
C VAL A 113 15.61 24.08 8.53
N GLN A 114 15.30 22.81 8.77
CA GLN A 114 15.95 22.02 9.81
C GLN A 114 17.27 21.41 9.33
N VAL A 115 17.25 20.81 8.13
CA VAL A 115 18.40 20.17 7.52
C VAL A 115 18.28 20.11 6.01
N VAL A 116 19.40 20.21 5.31
CA VAL A 116 19.51 19.91 3.88
C VAL A 116 20.47 18.73 3.74
N ARG A 117 20.00 17.64 3.13
CA ARG A 117 20.77 16.42 2.87
C ARG A 117 21.03 16.29 1.37
N ASN A 118 22.28 16.11 0.98
CA ASN A 118 22.62 15.76 -0.39
C ASN A 118 22.25 14.29 -0.65
N CYS A 119 21.62 14.01 -1.79
CA CYS A 119 21.26 12.67 -2.26
C CYS A 119 22.10 12.36 -3.52
N PRO A 120 23.43 12.15 -3.39
CA PRO A 120 24.32 11.95 -4.53
C PRO A 120 24.14 10.56 -5.15
N ASN A 121 24.51 10.44 -6.42
CA ASN A 121 24.52 9.20 -7.19
C ASN A 121 25.98 8.83 -7.57
N ASP A 122 26.36 7.55 -7.48
CA ASP A 122 27.62 7.01 -8.02
C ASP A 122 27.36 6.24 -9.32
N PRO A 123 27.87 6.72 -10.48
CA PRO A 123 27.67 6.04 -11.76
C PRO A 123 28.25 4.62 -11.85
N LYS A 124 29.04 4.17 -10.86
CA LYS A 124 29.66 2.83 -10.86
C LYS A 124 28.77 1.73 -10.28
N ALA A 125 27.73 2.08 -9.54
CA ALA A 125 26.83 1.11 -8.92
C ALA A 125 25.77 0.55 -9.90
N GLN A 126 25.63 1.15 -11.07
CA GLN A 126 24.71 0.72 -12.14
C GLN A 126 24.88 -0.76 -12.52
N GLU A 127 26.11 -1.34 -12.41
CA GLU A 127 26.37 -2.74 -12.67
C GLU A 127 25.70 -3.71 -11.66
N MET A 128 25.44 -3.28 -10.43
CA MET A 128 24.82 -4.13 -9.40
C MET A 128 23.30 -4.25 -9.60
N LYS A 129 22.65 -3.16 -9.92
CA LYS A 129 21.20 -3.12 -10.18
C LYS A 129 20.79 -3.90 -11.43
N GLU A 130 21.59 -3.79 -12.50
CA GLU A 130 21.39 -4.60 -13.72
C GLU A 130 21.48 -6.11 -13.42
N ARG A 131 22.30 -6.53 -12.44
CA ARG A 131 22.38 -7.91 -11.96
C ARG A 131 21.13 -8.35 -11.19
N TRP A 132 20.58 -7.48 -10.36
CA TRP A 132 19.39 -7.76 -9.57
C TRP A 132 18.16 -7.93 -10.47
N MET A 133 17.91 -6.98 -11.37
CA MET A 133 16.84 -7.04 -12.37
C MET A 133 17.01 -8.25 -13.33
N ALA A 134 18.25 -8.59 -13.73
CA ALA A 134 18.51 -9.75 -14.58
C ALA A 134 18.25 -11.10 -13.87
N ASN A 135 18.34 -11.16 -12.54
CA ASN A 135 18.01 -12.36 -11.78
C ASN A 135 16.50 -12.57 -11.65
N GLU A 136 15.72 -11.49 -11.50
CA GLU A 136 14.26 -11.53 -11.47
C GLU A 136 13.65 -11.95 -12.82
N MET A 137 14.26 -11.54 -13.92
CA MET A 137 13.78 -11.82 -15.28
C MET A 137 14.23 -13.18 -15.87
N LYS A 138 14.86 -14.07 -15.10
CA LYS A 138 15.15 -15.42 -15.59
C LYS A 138 13.86 -16.21 -15.79
N ALA A 139 13.34 -16.14 -17.01
CA ALA A 139 12.22 -16.95 -17.45
C ALA A 139 12.53 -18.44 -17.24
N VAL A 140 11.69 -19.12 -16.47
CA VAL A 140 11.70 -20.58 -16.41
C VAL A 140 10.99 -21.07 -17.68
N GLU A 141 11.73 -21.66 -18.62
CA GLU A 141 11.14 -22.30 -19.79
C GLU A 141 10.26 -23.47 -19.37
N GLY A 142 8.96 -23.28 -19.46
CA GLY A 142 7.97 -24.31 -19.22
C GLY A 142 6.59 -23.80 -19.55
N SER A 143 6.06 -24.21 -20.72
CA SER A 143 4.64 -23.98 -21.02
C SER A 143 3.81 -24.87 -20.10
N ARG A 144 3.24 -24.30 -19.02
CA ARG A 144 2.14 -24.94 -18.29
C ARG A 144 0.93 -24.95 -19.21
N GLY A 145 0.38 -26.13 -19.48
CA GLY A 145 -0.90 -26.23 -20.18
C GLY A 145 -1.96 -25.49 -19.38
N PHE A 146 -2.71 -24.60 -20.04
CA PHE A 146 -3.83 -23.86 -19.41
C PHE A 146 -4.80 -24.84 -18.74
N ARG A 147 -5.06 -24.65 -17.45
CA ARG A 147 -5.96 -25.44 -16.64
C ARG A 147 -6.86 -24.50 -15.86
N GLY A 148 -8.15 -24.57 -16.11
CA GLY A 148 -9.16 -23.84 -15.37
C GLY A 148 -9.28 -22.34 -15.72
N TYR A 149 -10.06 -21.64 -14.91
CA TYR A 149 -10.46 -20.24 -15.10
C TYR A 149 -9.29 -19.26 -15.09
N TYR A 150 -8.30 -19.49 -14.21
CA TYR A 150 -7.12 -18.61 -14.04
C TYR A 150 -6.04 -18.85 -15.10
N GLY A 151 -6.15 -19.92 -15.89
CA GLY A 151 -5.19 -20.25 -16.92
C GLY A 151 -3.79 -20.53 -16.36
N GLY A 152 -2.75 -19.80 -16.84
CA GLY A 152 -1.38 -19.93 -16.32
C GLY A 152 -1.21 -19.46 -14.88
N ALA A 153 -2.10 -18.60 -14.38
CA ALA A 153 -2.08 -18.07 -13.02
C ALA A 153 -2.79 -18.98 -11.99
N GLU A 154 -3.24 -20.17 -12.37
CA GLU A 154 -4.02 -21.08 -11.52
C GLU A 154 -3.34 -21.36 -10.16
N ALA A 155 -2.04 -21.70 -10.19
CA ALA A 155 -1.32 -22.07 -8.98
C ALA A 155 -1.22 -20.89 -7.98
N GLN A 156 -0.88 -19.70 -8.47
CA GLN A 156 -0.72 -18.52 -7.62
C GLN A 156 -2.04 -18.03 -7.02
N ALA A 157 -3.16 -18.22 -7.72
CA ALA A 157 -4.48 -17.86 -7.23
C ALA A 157 -5.01 -18.88 -6.21
N THR A 158 -4.97 -20.18 -6.55
CA THR A 158 -5.53 -21.23 -5.70
C THR A 158 -4.67 -21.56 -4.47
N GLN A 159 -3.37 -21.26 -4.50
CA GLN A 159 -2.48 -21.42 -3.34
C GLN A 159 -2.96 -20.55 -2.16
N LEU A 160 -3.48 -19.35 -2.42
CA LEU A 160 -4.05 -18.44 -1.44
C LEU A 160 -5.55 -18.67 -1.18
N LYS A 161 -6.20 -19.62 -1.86
CA LYS A 161 -7.67 -19.84 -1.80
C LYS A 161 -8.49 -18.63 -2.26
N ILE A 162 -7.95 -17.84 -3.18
CA ILE A 162 -8.67 -16.67 -3.69
C ILE A 162 -9.83 -17.06 -4.61
N ASP A 163 -9.75 -18.24 -5.22
CA ASP A 163 -10.83 -18.85 -5.97
C ASP A 163 -12.13 -18.93 -5.16
N VAL A 164 -12.06 -19.24 -3.87
CA VAL A 164 -13.21 -19.29 -2.96
C VAL A 164 -13.85 -17.91 -2.79
N LEU A 165 -13.06 -16.85 -2.69
CA LEU A 165 -13.58 -15.48 -2.59
C LEU A 165 -14.19 -15.01 -3.92
N HIS A 166 -13.54 -15.32 -5.04
CA HIS A 166 -14.06 -14.99 -6.37
C HIS A 166 -15.38 -15.69 -6.66
N GLU A 167 -15.56 -16.96 -6.27
CA GLU A 167 -16.83 -17.69 -6.37
C GLU A 167 -17.97 -17.02 -5.58
N GLN A 168 -17.63 -16.29 -4.51
CA GLN A 168 -18.59 -15.51 -3.72
C GLN A 168 -18.78 -14.07 -4.23
N GLY A 169 -18.09 -13.69 -5.32
CA GLY A 169 -18.18 -12.37 -5.94
C GLY A 169 -17.24 -11.31 -5.35
N TYR A 170 -16.27 -11.72 -4.53
CA TYR A 170 -15.23 -10.83 -4.01
C TYR A 170 -14.00 -10.88 -4.92
N ASP A 171 -13.95 -10.01 -5.92
CA ASP A 171 -12.98 -9.96 -7.00
C ASP A 171 -12.19 -8.63 -7.06
N GLY A 172 -12.25 -7.85 -5.98
CA GLY A 172 -11.66 -6.53 -5.84
C GLY A 172 -12.57 -5.38 -6.24
N THR A 173 -13.81 -5.64 -6.65
CA THR A 173 -14.77 -4.60 -7.05
C THR A 173 -14.92 -3.52 -5.97
N GLY A 174 -14.73 -2.24 -6.35
CA GLY A 174 -14.84 -1.09 -5.46
C GLY A 174 -13.59 -0.77 -4.63
N VAL A 175 -12.60 -1.67 -4.59
CA VAL A 175 -11.32 -1.45 -3.93
C VAL A 175 -10.35 -0.73 -4.88
N VAL A 176 -9.53 0.16 -4.33
CA VAL A 176 -8.51 0.88 -5.07
C VAL A 176 -7.12 0.45 -4.60
N ILE A 177 -6.28 0.04 -5.55
CA ILE A 177 -4.90 -0.41 -5.31
C ILE A 177 -3.94 0.60 -5.95
N ALA A 178 -2.92 1.04 -5.21
CA ALA A 178 -1.76 1.72 -5.78
C ALA A 178 -0.61 0.72 -5.92
N ILE A 179 0.08 0.78 -7.06
CA ILE A 179 1.32 0.03 -7.31
C ILE A 179 2.44 1.05 -7.43
N LEU A 180 3.47 0.89 -6.59
CA LEU A 180 4.69 1.69 -6.62
C LEU A 180 5.82 0.82 -7.17
N ASP A 181 6.43 1.27 -8.28
CA ASP A 181 7.38 0.44 -9.05
C ASP A 181 8.32 1.30 -9.93
N GLY A 182 9.31 0.68 -10.54
CA GLY A 182 10.33 1.31 -11.41
C GLY A 182 9.86 1.59 -12.84
N GLY A 183 8.56 1.47 -13.16
CA GLY A 183 8.01 1.75 -14.49
C GLY A 183 7.02 0.68 -14.97
N PHE A 184 6.23 1.04 -16.01
CA PHE A 184 5.08 0.25 -16.45
C PHE A 184 5.01 0.10 -17.97
N ILE A 185 6.15 -0.13 -18.64
CA ILE A 185 6.18 -0.37 -20.10
C ILE A 185 5.23 -1.52 -20.45
N GLY A 186 4.31 -1.27 -21.37
CA GLY A 186 3.33 -2.24 -21.88
C GLY A 186 2.01 -2.26 -21.12
N ALA A 187 1.89 -1.65 -19.94
CA ALA A 187 0.62 -1.57 -19.22
C ALA A 187 -0.45 -0.82 -20.00
N GLU A 188 -0.04 0.13 -20.87
CA GLU A 188 -0.92 0.89 -21.76
C GLU A 188 -1.52 0.08 -22.90
N SER A 189 -0.94 -1.09 -23.23
CA SER A 189 -1.27 -1.82 -24.46
C SER A 189 -1.43 -3.34 -24.32
N HIS A 190 -0.96 -3.95 -23.21
CA HIS A 190 -1.02 -5.40 -23.06
C HIS A 190 -2.47 -5.88 -22.94
N ALA A 191 -2.84 -6.89 -23.76
CA ALA A 191 -4.22 -7.36 -23.90
C ALA A 191 -4.84 -7.91 -22.59
N CYS A 192 -4.04 -8.46 -21.68
CA CYS A 192 -4.60 -8.95 -20.41
C CYS A 192 -5.10 -7.83 -19.47
N LEU A 193 -4.75 -6.57 -19.76
CA LEU A 193 -5.16 -5.38 -19.02
C LEU A 193 -6.25 -4.56 -19.75
N ASP A 194 -6.73 -5.01 -20.94
CA ASP A 194 -7.76 -4.31 -21.70
C ASP A 194 -9.01 -4.07 -20.86
N ASN A 195 -9.48 -5.09 -20.16
CA ASN A 195 -10.68 -4.98 -19.34
C ASN A 195 -10.56 -3.88 -18.26
N MET A 196 -9.40 -3.74 -17.61
CA MET A 196 -9.14 -2.67 -16.66
C MET A 196 -9.21 -1.29 -17.33
N ARG A 197 -8.62 -1.15 -18.52
CA ARG A 197 -8.59 0.14 -19.25
C ARG A 197 -9.97 0.49 -19.81
N GLU A 198 -10.65 -0.46 -20.47
CA GLU A 198 -11.96 -0.24 -21.10
C GLU A 198 -13.06 0.05 -20.09
N GLU A 199 -13.00 -0.53 -18.89
CA GLU A 199 -13.91 -0.25 -17.79
C GLU A 199 -13.55 1.02 -17.01
N GLY A 200 -12.47 1.72 -17.37
CA GLY A 200 -12.01 2.95 -16.70
C GLY A 200 -11.50 2.71 -15.27
N ARG A 201 -10.99 1.50 -14.98
CA ARG A 201 -10.48 1.13 -13.66
C ARG A 201 -8.99 1.47 -13.48
N LEU A 202 -8.28 1.90 -14.51
CA LEU A 202 -7.03 2.64 -14.38
C LEU A 202 -7.38 4.09 -14.06
N LEU A 203 -7.32 4.45 -12.78
CA LEU A 203 -7.79 5.75 -12.27
C LEU A 203 -6.77 6.88 -12.50
N GLY A 204 -5.49 6.55 -12.61
CA GLY A 204 -4.45 7.53 -12.86
C GLY A 204 -3.04 6.95 -12.81
N ILE A 205 -2.12 7.78 -13.29
CA ILE A 205 -0.68 7.49 -13.30
C ILE A 205 0.08 8.72 -12.79
N ARG A 206 1.23 8.52 -12.15
CA ARG A 206 2.11 9.63 -11.76
C ARG A 206 3.56 9.18 -11.67
N ASP A 207 4.45 10.03 -12.20
CA ASP A 207 5.89 9.86 -12.16
C ASP A 207 6.49 10.79 -11.10
N PHE A 208 7.10 10.21 -10.06
CA PHE A 208 7.79 10.90 -8.97
C PHE A 208 9.29 10.99 -9.19
N VAL A 209 9.83 10.31 -10.21
CA VAL A 209 11.27 10.29 -10.50
C VAL A 209 11.64 11.44 -11.42
N TYR A 210 10.97 11.55 -12.57
CA TYR A 210 11.28 12.54 -13.60
C TYR A 210 10.21 13.62 -13.77
N GLY A 211 9.08 13.52 -13.05
CA GLY A 211 7.94 14.42 -13.23
C GLY A 211 7.29 14.31 -14.62
N SER A 212 7.48 13.19 -15.31
CA SER A 212 6.90 12.92 -16.62
C SER A 212 5.38 12.77 -16.55
N SER A 213 4.69 13.07 -17.65
CA SER A 213 3.26 12.79 -17.79
C SER A 213 2.94 11.32 -18.08
N SER A 214 3.95 10.46 -18.22
CA SER A 214 3.84 9.03 -18.51
C SER A 214 4.70 8.22 -17.57
N VAL A 215 4.20 7.05 -17.16
CA VAL A 215 4.93 6.02 -16.40
C VAL A 215 5.25 4.79 -17.25
N TYR A 216 4.91 4.83 -18.54
CA TYR A 216 5.11 3.72 -19.49
C TYR A 216 6.53 3.76 -20.07
N SER A 217 7.51 3.84 -19.19
CA SER A 217 8.92 3.96 -19.51
C SER A 217 9.77 3.24 -18.46
N GLN A 218 11.07 3.17 -18.66
CA GLN A 218 12.10 2.63 -17.78
C GLN A 218 12.05 1.10 -17.61
N SER A 219 10.97 0.53 -17.06
CA SER A 219 10.88 -0.89 -16.74
C SER A 219 9.56 -1.52 -17.18
N THR A 220 9.61 -2.82 -17.51
CA THR A 220 8.43 -3.68 -17.68
C THR A 220 7.99 -4.33 -16.38
N HIS A 221 8.78 -4.21 -15.29
CA HIS A 221 8.60 -4.90 -14.04
C HIS A 221 7.24 -4.57 -13.40
N GLY A 222 6.88 -3.29 -13.28
CA GLY A 222 5.58 -2.88 -12.73
C GLY A 222 4.38 -3.39 -13.55
N THR A 223 4.54 -3.57 -14.87
CA THR A 223 3.50 -4.21 -15.71
C THR A 223 3.34 -5.69 -15.37
N SER A 224 4.46 -6.40 -15.14
CA SER A 224 4.42 -7.79 -14.70
C SER A 224 3.75 -7.91 -13.32
N CYS A 225 4.11 -7.04 -12.36
CA CYS A 225 3.47 -6.96 -11.05
C CYS A 225 1.97 -6.65 -11.14
N LEU A 226 1.58 -5.63 -11.91
CA LEU A 226 0.17 -5.27 -12.15
C LEU A 226 -0.63 -6.44 -12.71
N SER A 227 -0.04 -7.22 -13.62
CA SER A 227 -0.73 -8.33 -14.28
C SER A 227 -1.14 -9.44 -13.31
N THR A 228 -0.40 -9.66 -12.23
CA THR A 228 -0.75 -10.69 -11.23
C THR A 228 -2.05 -10.37 -10.48
N MET A 229 -2.43 -9.10 -10.42
CA MET A 229 -3.67 -8.62 -9.81
C MET A 229 -4.76 -8.32 -10.84
N ALA A 230 -4.44 -7.53 -11.86
CA ALA A 230 -5.42 -6.87 -12.73
C ALA A 230 -5.77 -7.66 -14.02
N ALA A 231 -4.97 -8.66 -14.40
CA ALA A 231 -5.21 -9.41 -15.64
C ALA A 231 -6.60 -10.05 -15.65
N TYR A 232 -7.29 -9.97 -16.82
CA TYR A 232 -8.60 -10.58 -16.99
C TYR A 232 -8.77 -11.14 -18.40
N VAL A 233 -8.17 -12.31 -18.63
CA VAL A 233 -8.37 -13.14 -19.82
C VAL A 233 -8.69 -14.56 -19.35
N PRO A 234 -9.97 -14.90 -19.11
CA PRO A 234 -10.38 -16.21 -18.62
C PRO A 234 -9.78 -17.35 -19.43
N ASN A 235 -9.32 -18.40 -18.74
CA ASN A 235 -8.60 -19.58 -19.27
C ASN A 235 -7.19 -19.28 -19.82
N GLN A 236 -6.69 -18.04 -19.75
CA GLN A 236 -5.32 -17.67 -20.11
C GLN A 236 -4.56 -17.05 -18.94
N MET A 237 -5.07 -15.95 -18.39
CA MET A 237 -4.56 -15.31 -17.19
C MET A 237 -5.67 -14.49 -16.52
N VAL A 238 -5.99 -14.82 -15.28
CA VAL A 238 -6.84 -14.00 -14.40
C VAL A 238 -6.05 -13.71 -13.13
N GLY A 239 -5.95 -12.44 -12.79
CA GLY A 239 -5.25 -11.97 -11.60
C GLY A 239 -6.07 -12.16 -10.32
N THR A 240 -5.47 -11.82 -9.18
CA THR A 240 -6.07 -12.01 -7.85
C THR A 240 -7.07 -10.93 -7.45
N ALA A 241 -7.11 -9.78 -8.16
CA ALA A 241 -8.12 -8.72 -7.99
C ALA A 241 -8.53 -8.12 -9.34
N PRO A 242 -9.10 -8.95 -10.26
CA PRO A 242 -9.30 -8.56 -11.65
C PRO A 242 -10.30 -7.42 -11.85
N LYS A 243 -11.08 -7.07 -10.83
CA LYS A 243 -12.08 -5.98 -10.87
C LYS A 243 -11.75 -4.81 -9.93
N ALA A 244 -10.61 -4.81 -9.25
CA ALA A 244 -10.12 -3.64 -8.52
C ALA A 244 -9.80 -2.48 -9.48
N SER A 245 -9.72 -1.27 -8.93
CA SER A 245 -9.24 -0.07 -9.63
C SER A 245 -7.80 0.22 -9.24
N TYR A 246 -7.03 0.86 -10.14
CA TYR A 246 -5.59 0.95 -9.99
C TYR A 246 -5.05 2.37 -10.19
N TYR A 247 -4.04 2.74 -9.40
CA TYR A 247 -3.11 3.82 -9.67
C TYR A 247 -1.71 3.24 -9.92
N LEU A 248 -1.01 3.73 -10.95
CA LEU A 248 0.37 3.33 -11.27
C LEU A 248 1.31 4.49 -10.93
N LEU A 249 2.18 4.28 -9.97
CA LEU A 249 3.06 5.31 -9.42
C LEU A 249 4.52 4.90 -9.65
N HIS A 250 5.25 5.69 -10.45
CA HIS A 250 6.65 5.47 -10.73
C HIS A 250 7.49 6.21 -9.68
N THR A 251 8.18 5.47 -8.82
CA THR A 251 8.91 6.02 -7.66
C THR A 251 10.37 5.65 -7.62
N GLU A 252 10.82 4.69 -8.46
CA GLU A 252 12.17 4.18 -8.51
C GLU A 252 12.86 4.48 -9.83
N ASP A 253 14.09 5.00 -9.77
CA ASP A 253 14.95 5.24 -10.94
C ASP A 253 15.70 3.98 -11.34
N GLY A 254 15.33 3.34 -12.45
CA GLY A 254 15.96 2.13 -12.94
C GLY A 254 17.49 2.18 -13.09
N PRO A 255 18.09 3.28 -13.57
CA PRO A 255 19.54 3.43 -13.72
C PRO A 255 20.33 3.68 -12.44
N SER A 256 19.71 4.05 -11.32
CA SER A 256 20.42 4.42 -10.08
C SER A 256 19.78 3.79 -8.85
N GLU A 257 20.53 3.70 -7.74
CA GLU A 257 20.07 3.33 -6.41
C GLU A 257 20.39 4.47 -5.47
N ASN A 258 19.47 5.40 -5.32
CA ASN A 258 19.69 6.66 -4.64
C ASN A 258 18.71 6.84 -3.48
N ILE A 259 19.19 7.33 -2.34
CA ILE A 259 18.34 7.57 -1.15
C ILE A 259 17.13 8.48 -1.43
N VAL A 260 17.14 9.28 -2.51
CA VAL A 260 15.96 10.07 -2.91
C VAL A 260 14.77 9.20 -3.30
N GLU A 261 15.00 7.96 -3.71
CA GLU A 261 13.94 7.02 -4.09
C GLU A 261 13.04 6.67 -2.90
N GLU A 262 13.59 6.60 -1.68
CA GLU A 262 12.78 6.47 -0.48
C GLU A 262 11.84 7.68 -0.28
N TYR A 263 12.34 8.89 -0.51
CA TYR A 263 11.50 10.10 -0.43
C TYR A 263 10.46 10.16 -1.54
N ASN A 264 10.79 9.70 -2.76
CA ASN A 264 9.86 9.58 -3.87
C ASN A 264 8.75 8.58 -3.53
N TRP A 265 9.12 7.43 -2.96
CA TRP A 265 8.16 6.41 -2.52
C TRP A 265 7.20 6.97 -1.46
N VAL A 266 7.72 7.68 -0.44
CA VAL A 266 6.88 8.31 0.59
C VAL A 266 5.92 9.31 -0.05
N SER A 267 6.40 10.17 -0.95
CA SER A 267 5.55 11.14 -1.68
C SER A 267 4.49 10.44 -2.54
N GLY A 268 4.84 9.30 -3.17
CA GLY A 268 3.91 8.47 -3.93
C GLY A 268 2.83 7.85 -3.04
N THR A 269 3.22 7.34 -1.88
CA THR A 269 2.32 6.74 -0.90
C THR A 269 1.39 7.78 -0.26
N GLU A 270 1.89 8.98 0.03
CA GLU A 270 1.08 10.13 0.47
C GLU A 270 0.05 10.56 -0.57
N TYR A 271 0.44 10.57 -1.84
CA TYR A 271 -0.47 10.84 -2.95
C TYR A 271 -1.57 9.79 -3.02
N ALA A 272 -1.22 8.50 -2.91
CA ALA A 272 -2.17 7.41 -2.86
C ALA A 272 -3.14 7.55 -1.66
N ASP A 273 -2.63 7.90 -0.48
CA ASP A 273 -3.45 8.17 0.70
C ASP A 273 -4.46 9.30 0.46
N SER A 274 -4.00 10.41 -0.12
CA SER A 274 -4.86 11.57 -0.40
C SER A 274 -5.98 11.29 -1.40
N LEU A 275 -5.78 10.31 -2.28
CA LEU A 275 -6.78 9.83 -3.25
C LEU A 275 -7.75 8.79 -2.65
N GLY A 276 -7.45 8.26 -1.46
CA GLY A 276 -8.27 7.25 -0.80
C GLY A 276 -8.02 5.84 -1.28
N VAL A 277 -6.77 5.51 -1.64
CA VAL A 277 -6.32 4.15 -1.94
C VAL A 277 -6.48 3.24 -0.73
N ASP A 278 -6.98 2.04 -0.91
CA ASP A 278 -7.22 1.07 0.16
C ASP A 278 -6.01 0.15 0.40
N VAL A 279 -5.30 -0.21 -0.69
CA VAL A 279 -4.20 -1.17 -0.70
C VAL A 279 -3.02 -0.60 -1.46
N CYS A 280 -1.83 -0.66 -0.86
CA CYS A 280 -0.57 -0.28 -1.49
C CYS A 280 0.29 -1.52 -1.70
N SER A 281 0.67 -1.79 -2.95
CA SER A 281 1.56 -2.88 -3.33
C SER A 281 2.90 -2.33 -3.79
N THR A 282 3.97 -2.69 -3.08
CA THR A 282 5.34 -2.25 -3.35
C THR A 282 6.23 -3.45 -3.61
N SER A 283 6.78 -3.52 -4.81
CA SER A 283 7.73 -4.56 -5.20
C SER A 283 9.17 -4.05 -5.24
N LEU A 284 9.52 -3.18 -4.29
CA LEU A 284 10.79 -2.49 -4.15
C LEU A 284 11.39 -2.76 -2.76
N GLY A 285 12.70 -2.52 -2.62
CA GLY A 285 13.34 -2.60 -1.31
C GLY A 285 14.80 -2.16 -1.37
N TYR A 286 15.25 -1.42 -0.34
CA TYR A 286 16.56 -0.79 -0.28
C TYR A 286 17.39 -1.35 0.87
N ILE A 287 18.66 -1.68 0.60
CA ILE A 287 19.68 -2.09 1.58
C ILE A 287 20.91 -1.23 1.36
N ASP A 288 21.51 -1.37 0.19
CA ASP A 288 22.72 -0.67 -0.23
C ASP A 288 22.36 0.34 -1.33
N PHE A 289 23.01 1.49 -1.29
CA PHE A 289 22.84 2.56 -2.26
C PHE A 289 24.12 2.73 -3.10
N ASP A 290 24.01 3.45 -4.21
CA ASP A 290 25.13 3.86 -5.06
C ASP A 290 26.25 4.53 -4.24
N MET A 291 25.87 5.20 -3.18
CA MET A 291 26.80 5.83 -2.22
C MET A 291 26.67 5.16 -0.86
N SER A 292 27.64 4.36 -0.47
CA SER A 292 27.64 3.55 0.74
C SER A 292 27.43 4.32 2.06
N GLN A 293 27.57 5.64 2.06
CA GLN A 293 27.22 6.48 3.22
C GLN A 293 25.72 6.51 3.52
N TRP A 294 24.90 6.04 2.59
CA TRP A 294 23.44 5.96 2.70
C TRP A 294 22.96 4.54 2.92
N ASP A 295 23.84 3.52 2.82
CA ASP A 295 23.50 2.13 3.08
C ASP A 295 22.80 1.98 4.42
N HIS A 296 21.83 1.09 4.48
CA HIS A 296 21.12 0.77 5.72
C HIS A 296 21.88 -0.30 6.51
N PRO A 297 22.57 0.07 7.60
CA PRO A 297 23.11 -0.91 8.51
C PRO A 297 21.98 -1.67 9.21
N PHE A 298 22.28 -2.85 9.76
CA PHE A 298 21.27 -3.72 10.37
C PHE A 298 20.41 -3.01 11.43
N GLU A 299 20.99 -2.04 12.14
CA GLU A 299 20.31 -1.24 13.16
C GLU A 299 19.14 -0.41 12.62
N HIS A 300 19.11 -0.13 11.30
CA HIS A 300 18.03 0.63 10.66
C HIS A 300 16.79 -0.23 10.37
N PHE A 301 16.91 -1.56 10.46
CA PHE A 301 15.76 -2.49 10.25
C PHE A 301 14.94 -2.63 11.55
N ASP A 302 14.58 -1.51 12.17
CA ASP A 302 13.94 -1.43 13.49
C ASP A 302 12.45 -1.02 13.44
N GLY A 303 11.90 -0.82 12.26
CA GLY A 303 10.50 -0.44 12.04
C GLY A 303 10.22 1.07 12.09
N HIS A 304 11.25 1.94 12.30
CA HIS A 304 11.00 3.38 12.49
C HIS A 304 12.16 4.33 12.15
N THR A 305 13.30 3.83 11.68
CA THR A 305 14.47 4.69 11.38
C THR A 305 14.51 5.16 9.93
N ALA A 306 14.30 4.29 8.96
CA ALA A 306 14.41 4.64 7.54
C ALA A 306 13.21 5.50 7.07
N PRO A 307 13.42 6.47 6.18
CA PRO A 307 12.35 7.33 5.67
C PRO A 307 11.16 6.55 5.11
N MET A 308 11.43 5.52 4.32
CA MET A 308 10.41 4.69 3.69
C MET A 308 9.64 3.84 4.73
N THR A 309 10.32 3.32 5.75
CA THR A 309 9.70 2.61 6.87
C THR A 309 8.77 3.53 7.67
N ILE A 310 9.22 4.76 7.99
CA ILE A 310 8.38 5.78 8.63
C ILE A 310 7.12 6.07 7.78
N GLY A 311 7.30 6.23 6.47
CA GLY A 311 6.20 6.45 5.55
C GLY A 311 5.19 5.28 5.52
N ALA A 312 5.67 4.04 5.56
CA ALA A 312 4.85 2.83 5.58
C ALA A 312 4.00 2.73 6.86
N GLU A 313 4.59 3.05 8.02
CA GLU A 313 3.90 3.10 9.30
C GLU A 313 2.81 4.18 9.33
N ILE A 314 3.12 5.38 8.80
CA ILE A 314 2.13 6.45 8.70
C ILE A 314 1.00 6.03 7.75
N ALA A 315 1.30 5.43 6.60
CA ALA A 315 0.30 4.94 5.65
C ALA A 315 -0.67 3.94 6.29
N ALA A 316 -0.15 2.98 7.04
CA ALA A 316 -0.95 2.01 7.79
C ALA A 316 -1.84 2.71 8.82
N SER A 317 -1.31 3.69 9.56
CA SER A 317 -2.08 4.48 10.53
C SER A 317 -3.19 5.33 9.87
N ARG A 318 -3.07 5.62 8.58
CA ARG A 318 -4.08 6.32 7.77
C ARG A 318 -5.14 5.38 7.20
N GLY A 319 -5.06 4.07 7.43
CA GLY A 319 -6.04 3.07 7.01
C GLY A 319 -5.74 2.46 5.63
N MET A 320 -4.53 2.61 5.10
CA MET A 320 -4.07 1.97 3.88
C MET A 320 -3.30 0.69 4.22
N ILE A 321 -3.69 -0.44 3.63
CA ILE A 321 -3.03 -1.73 3.85
C ILE A 321 -1.83 -1.78 2.92
N CYS A 322 -0.63 -1.69 3.48
CA CYS A 322 0.61 -1.71 2.73
C CYS A 322 1.21 -3.12 2.70
N MET A 323 1.65 -3.55 1.52
CA MET A 323 2.43 -4.77 1.35
C MET A 323 3.74 -4.46 0.66
N ASN A 324 4.81 -5.09 1.14
CA ASN A 324 6.13 -4.92 0.58
C ASN A 324 6.82 -6.26 0.34
N ALA A 325 7.60 -6.34 -0.74
CA ALA A 325 8.46 -7.48 -1.02
C ALA A 325 9.53 -7.62 0.09
N ALA A 326 9.81 -8.85 0.51
CA ALA A 326 10.82 -9.10 1.52
C ALA A 326 12.24 -8.79 1.02
N GLY A 327 12.49 -8.94 -0.29
CA GLY A 327 13.78 -8.86 -0.94
C GLY A 327 14.21 -10.19 -1.56
N ASN A 328 15.29 -10.18 -2.36
CA ASN A 328 15.76 -11.33 -3.13
C ASN A 328 17.21 -11.72 -2.83
N GLU A 329 17.69 -11.42 -1.60
CA GLU A 329 19.07 -11.61 -1.16
C GLU A 329 19.31 -12.99 -0.51
N GLY A 330 18.24 -13.82 -0.37
CA GLY A 330 18.33 -15.17 0.17
C GLY A 330 18.63 -15.22 1.66
N ASP A 331 19.37 -16.28 2.07
CA ASP A 331 19.69 -16.51 3.48
C ASP A 331 20.77 -15.57 4.01
N GLY A 332 20.59 -15.08 5.24
CA GLY A 332 21.52 -14.23 5.97
C GLY A 332 21.06 -13.97 7.39
N THR A 333 21.69 -13.00 8.08
CA THR A 333 21.27 -12.58 9.43
C THR A 333 19.97 -11.76 9.35
N CYS A 334 19.91 -10.81 8.42
CA CYS A 334 18.75 -10.06 7.96
C CYS A 334 19.05 -9.66 6.54
N THR A 335 18.20 -10.04 5.61
CA THR A 335 18.39 -9.74 4.18
C THR A 335 17.17 -9.03 3.60
N LEU A 336 16.34 -8.45 4.50
CA LEU A 336 15.16 -7.68 4.14
C LEU A 336 15.55 -6.39 3.43
N GLY A 337 14.75 -5.95 2.47
CA GLY A 337 14.86 -4.60 1.90
C GLY A 337 13.91 -3.63 2.62
N ILE A 338 14.37 -2.43 3.00
CA ILE A 338 13.52 -1.37 3.55
C ILE A 338 12.39 -1.06 2.52
N PRO A 339 11.10 -0.99 2.93
CA PRO A 339 10.52 -0.92 4.27
C PRO A 339 9.96 -2.26 4.79
N ALA A 340 10.47 -3.41 4.35
CA ALA A 340 10.00 -4.72 4.78
C ALA A 340 10.11 -4.95 6.31
N ASP A 341 10.86 -4.11 7.00
CA ASP A 341 11.01 -4.11 8.46
C ASP A 341 9.84 -3.42 9.20
N ALA A 342 8.99 -2.66 8.51
CA ALA A 342 7.86 -1.97 9.11
C ALA A 342 6.90 -2.95 9.83
N GLU A 343 6.31 -2.52 10.95
CA GLU A 343 5.52 -3.40 11.84
C GLU A 343 4.09 -3.60 11.32
N HIS A 344 3.43 -2.51 10.89
CA HIS A 344 2.00 -2.48 10.58
C HIS A 344 1.71 -2.71 9.10
N ILE A 345 2.64 -3.36 8.38
CA ILE A 345 2.48 -3.78 6.99
C ILE A 345 2.55 -5.31 6.86
N LEU A 346 2.27 -5.83 5.68
CA LEU A 346 2.52 -7.23 5.33
C LEU A 346 3.77 -7.34 4.45
N THR A 347 4.85 -7.86 5.01
CA THR A 347 6.07 -8.21 4.27
C THR A 347 5.92 -9.60 3.68
N VAL A 348 6.15 -9.73 2.37
CA VAL A 348 5.82 -10.92 1.60
C VAL A 348 7.08 -11.62 1.09
N GLY A 349 7.29 -12.85 1.55
CA GLY A 349 8.32 -13.74 1.02
C GLY A 349 7.81 -14.61 -0.14
N ALA A 350 8.74 -15.24 -0.86
CA ALA A 350 8.45 -16.02 -2.06
C ALA A 350 8.51 -17.53 -1.81
N VAL A 351 7.50 -18.25 -2.32
CA VAL A 351 7.47 -19.71 -2.44
C VAL A 351 7.23 -20.15 -3.89
N ASP A 352 7.50 -21.43 -4.18
CA ASP A 352 7.11 -22.09 -5.42
C ASP A 352 5.63 -22.57 -5.37
N GLU A 353 5.15 -23.20 -6.43
CA GLU A 353 3.80 -23.77 -6.52
C GLU A 353 3.51 -24.87 -5.49
N ASN A 354 4.53 -25.50 -4.90
CA ASN A 354 4.41 -26.55 -3.88
C ASN A 354 4.51 -26.00 -2.45
N GLY A 355 4.74 -24.68 -2.30
CA GLY A 355 4.88 -23.99 -1.02
C GLY A 355 6.29 -24.11 -0.40
N PHE A 356 7.31 -24.50 -1.18
CA PHE A 356 8.69 -24.42 -0.73
C PHE A 356 9.23 -23.02 -0.93
N ARG A 357 9.95 -22.50 0.08
CA ARG A 357 10.56 -21.17 0.00
C ARG A 357 11.57 -21.13 -1.16
N ALA A 358 11.49 -20.11 -1.96
CA ALA A 358 12.50 -19.83 -2.98
C ALA A 358 13.84 -19.47 -2.32
N ASP A 359 14.94 -20.01 -2.83
CA ASP A 359 16.28 -19.80 -2.25
C ASP A 359 16.68 -18.32 -2.21
N PHE A 360 16.17 -17.51 -3.13
CA PHE A 360 16.42 -16.07 -3.16
C PHE A 360 15.59 -15.27 -2.15
N SER A 361 14.47 -15.78 -1.64
CA SER A 361 13.59 -15.02 -0.76
C SER A 361 14.31 -14.56 0.50
N SER A 362 14.32 -13.26 0.75
CA SER A 362 14.97 -12.66 1.92
C SER A 362 14.36 -13.10 3.23
N VAL A 363 15.14 -12.97 4.30
CA VAL A 363 14.81 -13.46 5.65
C VAL A 363 15.05 -12.39 6.71
N GLY A 364 14.28 -12.47 7.81
CA GLY A 364 14.51 -11.73 9.03
C GLY A 364 15.58 -12.37 9.96
N PRO A 365 15.55 -12.03 11.24
CA PRO A 365 14.64 -11.10 11.91
C PRO A 365 14.95 -9.63 11.62
N THR A 366 14.04 -8.73 12.00
CA THR A 366 14.34 -7.32 12.14
C THR A 366 15.36 -7.08 13.28
N TYR A 367 15.91 -5.86 13.38
CA TYR A 367 16.88 -5.52 14.42
C TYR A 367 16.29 -5.61 15.84
N ASP A 368 15.03 -5.25 16.00
CA ASP A 368 14.28 -5.36 17.26
C ASP A 368 13.71 -6.76 17.52
N GLY A 369 14.01 -7.74 16.64
CA GLY A 369 13.73 -9.15 16.83
C GLY A 369 12.35 -9.63 16.36
N ARG A 370 11.59 -8.81 15.61
CA ARG A 370 10.31 -9.23 15.02
C ARG A 370 10.53 -10.25 13.91
N ILE A 371 9.58 -11.17 13.78
CA ILE A 371 9.57 -12.16 12.69
C ILE A 371 9.20 -11.46 11.38
N LYS A 372 10.04 -11.63 10.36
CA LYS A 372 9.81 -11.24 8.97
C LYS A 372 10.41 -12.32 8.04
N PRO A 373 9.87 -12.53 6.82
CA PRO A 373 8.66 -11.90 6.30
C PRO A 373 7.43 -12.23 7.16
N ASP A 374 6.33 -11.49 6.98
CA ASP A 374 5.08 -11.81 7.68
C ASP A 374 4.46 -13.09 7.11
N VAL A 375 4.30 -13.16 5.79
CA VAL A 375 3.65 -14.27 5.10
C VAL A 375 4.35 -14.57 3.78
N MET A 376 3.93 -15.69 3.16
CA MET A 376 4.47 -16.15 1.88
C MET A 376 3.38 -16.19 0.81
N ALA A 377 3.78 -15.90 -0.43
CA ALA A 377 2.95 -16.16 -1.60
C ALA A 377 3.82 -16.68 -2.75
N MET A 378 3.19 -17.13 -3.85
CA MET A 378 3.94 -17.65 -4.99
C MET A 378 4.75 -16.54 -5.66
N GLY A 379 6.08 -16.65 -5.57
CA GLY A 379 7.07 -15.74 -6.15
C GLY A 379 8.12 -16.46 -6.99
N GLU A 380 8.13 -17.79 -6.99
CA GLU A 380 8.97 -18.59 -7.87
C GLU A 380 8.12 -19.29 -8.94
N GLY A 381 8.41 -19.00 -10.22
CA GLY A 381 7.63 -19.47 -11.34
C GLY A 381 6.26 -18.82 -11.45
N THR A 382 6.06 -17.62 -10.93
CA THR A 382 4.81 -16.88 -11.01
C THR A 382 4.49 -16.49 -12.44
N TYR A 383 3.27 -16.76 -12.90
CA TYR A 383 2.83 -16.43 -14.25
C TYR A 383 2.47 -14.95 -14.35
N VAL A 384 3.18 -14.22 -15.19
CA VAL A 384 3.09 -12.77 -15.32
C VAL A 384 3.03 -12.33 -16.78
N ALA A 385 2.52 -11.12 -17.06
CA ALA A 385 2.56 -10.52 -18.38
C ALA A 385 3.97 -9.99 -18.71
N SER A 386 4.39 -10.16 -19.96
CA SER A 386 5.59 -9.54 -20.51
C SER A 386 5.24 -8.14 -21.00
N GLY A 387 5.85 -7.11 -20.40
CA GLY A 387 5.59 -5.72 -20.79
C GLY A 387 6.15 -5.31 -22.17
N ASP A 388 7.03 -6.11 -22.76
CA ASP A 388 7.72 -5.76 -24.02
C ASP A 388 6.91 -6.06 -25.30
N GLY A 389 5.70 -6.64 -25.16
CA GLY A 389 4.84 -6.96 -26.29
C GLY A 389 5.42 -7.98 -27.28
N GLY A 390 6.42 -8.76 -26.85
CA GLY A 390 7.12 -9.74 -27.66
C GLY A 390 6.23 -10.89 -28.16
N TRP A 391 6.83 -11.88 -28.84
CA TRP A 391 6.15 -13.08 -29.32
C TRP A 391 5.52 -13.93 -28.21
N TRP A 392 5.99 -13.72 -26.95
CA TRP A 392 5.50 -14.39 -25.76
C TRP A 392 4.91 -13.36 -24.81
N PRO A 393 3.59 -13.16 -24.80
CA PRO A 393 2.95 -12.13 -23.98
C PRO A 393 3.00 -12.43 -22.47
N TYR A 394 3.40 -13.65 -22.08
CA TYR A 394 3.50 -14.08 -20.68
C TYR A 394 4.76 -14.92 -20.47
N TYR A 395 5.24 -14.93 -19.23
CA TYR A 395 6.37 -15.77 -18.79
C TYR A 395 6.20 -16.18 -17.32
N ASN A 396 7.03 -17.14 -16.85
CA ASN A 396 7.12 -17.46 -15.45
C ASN A 396 8.29 -16.68 -14.85
N GLY A 397 7.97 -15.72 -13.96
CA GLY A 397 8.94 -14.87 -13.27
C GLY A 397 9.30 -15.38 -11.89
N ASN A 398 10.45 -14.93 -11.38
CA ASN A 398 10.93 -15.21 -10.03
C ASN A 398 11.21 -13.89 -9.32
N GLY A 399 10.79 -13.76 -8.07
CA GLY A 399 10.98 -12.58 -7.23
C GLY A 399 9.91 -12.47 -6.14
N THR A 400 10.30 -11.99 -4.97
CA THR A 400 9.34 -11.54 -3.95
C THR A 400 8.47 -10.40 -4.49
N SER A 401 8.98 -9.69 -5.51
CA SER A 401 8.26 -8.68 -6.28
C SER A 401 7.00 -9.20 -6.96
N PHE A 402 6.91 -10.51 -7.28
CA PHE A 402 5.69 -11.11 -7.84
C PHE A 402 4.81 -11.73 -6.77
N ALA A 403 5.39 -12.23 -5.68
CA ALA A 403 4.64 -12.73 -4.52
C ALA A 403 3.78 -11.63 -3.87
N THR A 404 4.36 -10.44 -3.75
CA THR A 404 3.72 -9.28 -3.11
C THR A 404 2.42 -8.86 -3.79
N PRO A 405 2.36 -8.59 -5.09
CA PRO A 405 1.10 -8.22 -5.73
C PRO A 405 0.12 -9.39 -5.80
N VAL A 406 0.56 -10.65 -5.89
CA VAL A 406 -0.34 -11.81 -5.79
C VAL A 406 -1.10 -11.77 -4.45
N LEU A 407 -0.39 -11.50 -3.33
CA LEU A 407 -1.01 -11.32 -2.01
C LEU A 407 -1.88 -10.05 -1.96
N ALA A 408 -1.41 -8.94 -2.56
CA ALA A 408 -2.10 -7.65 -2.52
C ALA A 408 -3.50 -7.72 -3.14
N GLY A 409 -3.63 -8.44 -4.25
CA GLY A 409 -4.94 -8.68 -4.85
C GLY A 409 -5.86 -9.53 -3.95
N ALA A 410 -5.32 -10.54 -3.26
CA ALA A 410 -6.08 -11.34 -2.30
C ALA A 410 -6.56 -10.48 -1.10
N VAL A 411 -5.68 -9.62 -0.57
CA VAL A 411 -6.03 -8.65 0.47
C VAL A 411 -7.08 -7.65 -0.02
N ALA A 412 -7.03 -7.24 -1.29
CA ALA A 412 -8.06 -6.36 -1.86
C ALA A 412 -9.44 -7.04 -1.91
N CYS A 413 -9.51 -8.34 -2.23
CA CYS A 413 -10.76 -9.10 -2.15
C CYS A 413 -11.28 -9.23 -0.72
N LEU A 414 -10.38 -9.44 0.25
CA LEU A 414 -10.74 -9.46 1.67
C LEU A 414 -11.22 -8.08 2.14
N ARG A 415 -10.58 -6.98 1.70
CA ARG A 415 -11.03 -5.59 1.97
C ARG A 415 -12.41 -5.32 1.37
N GLN A 416 -12.70 -5.81 0.16
CA GLN A 416 -14.05 -5.73 -0.45
C GLN A 416 -15.08 -6.42 0.44
N ALA A 417 -14.76 -7.60 0.96
CA ALA A 417 -15.64 -8.38 1.82
C ALA A 417 -15.83 -7.76 3.20
N CYS A 418 -14.77 -7.15 3.77
CA CYS A 418 -14.72 -6.60 5.13
C CYS A 418 -14.31 -5.12 5.11
N PRO A 419 -15.17 -4.20 4.63
CA PRO A 419 -14.78 -2.81 4.35
C PRO A 419 -14.51 -1.97 5.61
N TYR A 420 -14.95 -2.42 6.78
CA TYR A 420 -14.79 -1.73 8.06
C TYR A 420 -13.68 -2.32 8.95
N ALA A 421 -13.09 -3.44 8.56
CA ALA A 421 -11.95 -4.01 9.29
C ALA A 421 -10.76 -3.06 9.23
N SER A 422 -10.12 -2.80 10.37
CA SER A 422 -8.91 -1.97 10.45
C SER A 422 -7.73 -2.62 9.71
N VAL A 423 -6.68 -1.86 9.44
CA VAL A 423 -5.44 -2.40 8.86
C VAL A 423 -4.87 -3.49 9.74
N GLN A 424 -4.84 -3.27 11.06
CA GLN A 424 -4.32 -4.23 12.02
C GLN A 424 -5.12 -5.53 12.02
N GLU A 425 -6.46 -5.47 12.05
CA GLU A 425 -7.31 -6.67 12.00
C GLU A 425 -7.08 -7.49 10.72
N ILE A 426 -6.94 -6.83 9.56
CA ILE A 426 -6.62 -7.52 8.31
C ILE A 426 -5.23 -8.14 8.36
N CYS A 427 -4.20 -7.42 8.82
CA CYS A 427 -2.85 -7.96 8.91
C CYS A 427 -2.78 -9.14 9.88
N ASP A 428 -3.44 -9.05 11.03
CA ASP A 428 -3.43 -10.10 12.05
C ASP A 428 -4.18 -11.35 11.60
N VAL A 429 -5.34 -11.20 10.94
CA VAL A 429 -6.07 -12.34 10.42
C VAL A 429 -5.31 -13.03 9.28
N VAL A 430 -4.66 -12.27 8.39
CA VAL A 430 -3.84 -12.84 7.31
C VAL A 430 -2.65 -13.62 7.88
N ARG A 431 -1.98 -13.11 8.93
CA ARG A 431 -0.92 -13.84 9.65
C ARG A 431 -1.47 -15.11 10.33
N SER A 432 -2.59 -14.99 11.04
CA SER A 432 -3.19 -16.10 11.80
C SER A 432 -3.70 -17.25 10.94
N CYS A 433 -4.06 -16.97 9.67
CA CYS A 433 -4.49 -17.96 8.69
C CYS A 433 -3.32 -18.56 7.89
N GLY A 434 -2.09 -18.20 8.19
CA GLY A 434 -0.91 -18.80 7.59
C GLY A 434 -0.72 -20.25 8.02
N ASN A 435 -0.31 -21.12 7.08
CA ASN A 435 -0.13 -22.54 7.33
C ASN A 435 1.01 -22.89 8.32
N ARG A 436 1.70 -21.87 8.86
CA ARG A 436 2.72 -21.96 9.91
C ARG A 436 2.42 -21.04 11.11
N ALA A 437 1.20 -20.55 11.23
CA ALA A 437 0.82 -19.60 12.29
C ALA A 437 1.11 -20.12 13.71
N ASP A 438 1.04 -21.43 13.95
CA ASP A 438 1.36 -22.03 15.26
C ASP A 438 2.87 -22.06 15.58
N ASN A 439 3.73 -21.92 14.57
CA ASN A 439 5.20 -21.96 14.73
C ASN A 439 5.88 -21.13 13.64
N PRO A 440 5.71 -19.80 13.66
CA PRO A 440 6.31 -18.92 12.67
C PRO A 440 7.83 -18.82 12.83
N ASP A 441 8.54 -18.54 11.72
CA ASP A 441 10.00 -18.38 11.71
C ASP A 441 10.43 -17.24 10.76
N ASN A 442 11.72 -16.88 10.81
CA ASN A 442 12.25 -15.78 10.00
C ASN A 442 12.47 -16.10 8.52
N LYS A 443 12.14 -17.32 8.06
CA LYS A 443 12.27 -17.75 6.66
C LYS A 443 10.93 -17.82 5.94
N TYR A 444 9.89 -18.26 6.66
CA TYR A 444 8.54 -18.43 6.14
C TYR A 444 7.52 -17.48 6.76
N GLY A 445 7.90 -16.72 7.80
CA GLY A 445 6.92 -15.97 8.58
C GLY A 445 5.85 -16.88 9.13
N TYR A 446 4.62 -16.45 9.07
CA TYR A 446 3.44 -17.24 9.44
C TYR A 446 3.01 -18.23 8.33
N GLY A 447 3.77 -18.29 7.23
CA GLY A 447 3.52 -19.19 6.10
C GLY A 447 2.56 -18.63 5.06
N ILE A 448 1.97 -19.52 4.26
CA ILE A 448 1.05 -19.17 3.17
C ILE A 448 -0.35 -18.98 3.77
N PRO A 449 -0.97 -17.79 3.67
CA PRO A 449 -2.29 -17.55 4.24
C PRO A 449 -3.41 -18.20 3.43
N ASP A 450 -4.43 -18.70 4.14
CA ASP A 450 -5.69 -19.18 3.58
C ASP A 450 -6.74 -18.06 3.65
N PHE A 451 -7.03 -17.44 2.52
CA PHE A 451 -7.98 -16.32 2.46
C PHE A 451 -9.44 -16.75 2.64
N SER A 452 -9.76 -18.01 2.44
CA SER A 452 -11.10 -18.51 2.78
C SER A 452 -11.32 -18.53 4.29
N GLN A 453 -10.29 -18.93 5.07
CA GLN A 453 -10.34 -18.85 6.53
C GLN A 453 -10.31 -17.40 7.03
N ALA A 454 -9.46 -16.55 6.43
CA ALA A 454 -9.39 -15.13 6.79
C ALA A 454 -10.75 -14.43 6.60
N PHE A 455 -11.43 -14.74 5.50
CA PHE A 455 -12.78 -14.26 5.24
C PHE A 455 -13.77 -14.74 6.29
N GLU A 456 -13.76 -16.03 6.63
CA GLU A 456 -14.65 -16.59 7.66
C GLU A 456 -14.41 -15.94 9.03
N LEU A 457 -13.16 -15.76 9.46
CA LEU A 457 -12.83 -15.18 10.75
C LEU A 457 -13.29 -13.72 10.87
N LEU A 458 -13.07 -12.89 9.84
CA LEU A 458 -13.53 -11.50 9.86
C LEU A 458 -15.06 -11.38 9.72
N HIS A 459 -15.72 -12.36 9.07
CA HIS A 459 -17.19 -12.36 8.92
C HIS A 459 -17.91 -12.88 10.16
N VAL A 460 -17.30 -13.75 10.96
CA VAL A 460 -17.90 -14.23 12.21
C VAL A 460 -18.00 -13.11 13.24
N GLU A 461 -17.12 -12.11 13.20
CA GLU A 461 -17.26 -10.90 14.03
C GLU A 461 -18.39 -9.98 13.53
N GLU A 462 -18.69 -10.00 12.24
CA GLU A 462 -19.93 -9.47 11.68
C GLU A 462 -20.97 -10.59 11.65
N ALA A 463 -21.56 -10.95 12.80
CA ALA A 463 -22.77 -11.78 12.80
C ALA A 463 -23.75 -11.18 11.78
N PRO A 464 -24.39 -11.98 10.89
CA PRO A 464 -25.20 -11.46 9.80
C PRO A 464 -26.22 -10.50 10.41
N VAL A 465 -26.02 -9.21 10.19
CA VAL A 465 -27.09 -8.23 10.34
C VAL A 465 -28.07 -8.66 9.25
N GLN A 466 -29.02 -9.52 9.62
CA GLN A 466 -30.22 -9.67 8.81
C GLN A 466 -30.67 -8.24 8.57
N ASN A 467 -30.85 -7.86 7.31
CA ASN A 467 -31.29 -6.53 6.85
C ASN A 467 -32.72 -6.18 7.29
N ASN A 468 -33.04 -6.51 8.52
CA ASN A 468 -34.14 -6.01 9.30
C ASN A 468 -33.52 -5.10 10.37
N ASN A 469 -33.08 -3.89 9.95
CA ASN A 469 -32.69 -2.86 10.88
C ASN A 469 -33.86 -2.56 11.83
N LEU A 470 -33.95 -3.32 12.92
CA LEU A 470 -34.96 -3.06 13.96
C LEU A 470 -34.72 -1.72 14.61
N ILE A 471 -33.44 -1.38 14.83
CA ILE A 471 -33.03 -0.11 15.43
C ILE A 471 -31.86 0.52 14.67
N THR A 472 -31.81 1.82 14.67
CA THR A 472 -30.66 2.63 14.24
C THR A 472 -30.30 3.60 15.37
N VAL A 473 -29.00 3.76 15.65
CA VAL A 473 -28.48 4.67 16.67
C VAL A 473 -27.54 5.67 15.99
N TYR A 474 -27.82 6.98 16.15
CA TYR A 474 -27.00 8.03 15.53
C TYR A 474 -27.03 9.32 16.35
N PRO A 475 -25.97 10.16 16.24
CA PRO A 475 -24.67 9.84 15.64
C PRO A 475 -23.94 8.77 16.45
N ASN A 476 -23.11 7.96 15.79
CA ASN A 476 -22.25 6.96 16.41
C ASN A 476 -20.85 7.01 15.72
N PRO A 477 -19.78 7.49 16.40
CA PRO A 477 -19.75 7.96 17.81
C PRO A 477 -20.57 9.21 18.10
N SER A 478 -21.01 9.36 19.38
CA SER A 478 -21.77 10.51 19.85
C SER A 478 -20.96 11.36 20.83
N GLN A 479 -21.06 12.68 20.69
CA GLN A 479 -20.44 13.64 21.62
C GLN A 479 -21.42 14.16 22.71
N GLY A 480 -22.59 13.57 22.83
CA GLY A 480 -23.54 13.93 23.88
C GLY A 480 -25.02 13.88 23.51
N GLU A 481 -25.39 14.06 22.25
CA GLU A 481 -26.75 13.83 21.78
C GLU A 481 -26.80 12.56 20.93
N MET A 482 -27.71 11.66 21.29
CA MET A 482 -27.86 10.38 20.60
C MET A 482 -29.33 10.09 20.36
N HIS A 483 -29.63 9.64 19.16
CA HIS A 483 -30.99 9.27 18.75
C HIS A 483 -31.06 7.77 18.50
N VAL A 484 -32.17 7.17 18.89
CA VAL A 484 -32.50 5.76 18.61
C VAL A 484 -33.78 5.72 17.78
N VAL A 485 -33.69 5.23 16.58
CA VAL A 485 -34.85 5.04 15.69
C VAL A 485 -35.19 3.58 15.59
N LEU A 486 -36.43 3.24 15.81
CA LEU A 486 -36.98 1.93 15.55
C LEU A 486 -37.53 1.91 14.11
N ASN A 487 -37.03 1.03 13.27
CA ASN A 487 -37.54 0.88 11.91
C ASN A 487 -38.77 -0.02 11.92
N GLU A 488 -39.88 0.49 11.36
CA GLU A 488 -41.18 -0.19 11.23
C GLU A 488 -41.92 -0.52 12.52
N GLY A 489 -42.72 0.41 13.07
CA GLY A 489 -43.96 0.21 13.87
C GLY A 489 -44.01 -0.85 14.96
N ALA A 490 -42.90 -1.49 15.26
CA ALA A 490 -42.80 -2.63 16.16
C ALA A 490 -42.76 -2.19 17.62
N LYS A 491 -43.36 -2.98 18.49
CA LYS A 491 -43.06 -2.91 19.93
C LYS A 491 -41.74 -3.65 20.15
N ALA A 492 -40.81 -3.00 20.83
CA ALA A 492 -39.52 -3.62 21.13
C ALA A 492 -39.13 -3.32 22.59
N GLU A 493 -38.45 -4.27 23.21
CA GLU A 493 -37.72 -4.07 24.43
C GLU A 493 -36.27 -3.74 24.08
N LEU A 494 -35.77 -2.59 24.51
CA LEU A 494 -34.43 -2.12 24.29
C LEU A 494 -33.63 -2.23 25.59
N THR A 495 -32.51 -2.94 25.57
CA THR A 495 -31.64 -3.10 26.75
C THR A 495 -30.24 -2.57 26.40
N VAL A 496 -29.73 -1.69 27.27
CA VAL A 496 -28.39 -1.10 27.16
C VAL A 496 -27.44 -1.84 28.08
N PHE A 497 -26.26 -2.17 27.57
CA PHE A 497 -25.17 -2.86 28.28
C PHE A 497 -23.89 -2.03 28.20
N ASP A 498 -23.04 -2.14 29.21
CA ASP A 498 -21.66 -1.70 29.14
C ASP A 498 -20.79 -2.70 28.35
N PHE A 499 -19.51 -2.35 28.16
CA PHE A 499 -18.54 -3.19 27.45
C PHE A 499 -18.24 -4.53 28.16
N MET A 500 -18.57 -4.67 29.43
CA MET A 500 -18.43 -5.92 30.21
C MET A 500 -19.69 -6.79 30.12
N GLY A 501 -20.74 -6.34 29.43
CA GLY A 501 -22.01 -7.04 29.31
C GLY A 501 -22.94 -6.84 30.53
N CYS A 502 -22.63 -5.89 31.44
CA CYS A 502 -23.52 -5.56 32.53
C CYS A 502 -24.71 -4.73 32.01
N GLN A 503 -25.91 -5.19 32.32
CA GLN A 503 -27.12 -4.46 31.95
C GLN A 503 -27.21 -3.14 32.73
N LEU A 504 -27.31 -2.03 31.99
CA LEU A 504 -27.39 -0.68 32.56
C LEU A 504 -28.82 -0.15 32.59
N TYR A 505 -29.61 -0.39 31.55
CA TYR A 505 -30.93 0.18 31.40
C TYR A 505 -31.79 -0.68 30.47
N THR A 506 -33.10 -0.79 30.77
CA THR A 506 -34.09 -1.41 29.87
C THR A 506 -35.24 -0.43 29.63
N TYR A 507 -35.66 -0.34 28.38
CA TYR A 507 -36.72 0.52 27.91
C TYR A 507 -37.68 -0.23 27.01
N THR A 508 -39.00 -0.13 27.30
CA THR A 508 -40.02 -0.74 26.42
C THR A 508 -40.56 0.31 25.47
N PHE A 509 -40.33 0.09 24.18
CA PHE A 509 -40.76 0.97 23.11
C PHE A 509 -42.18 0.60 22.66
N ASN A 510 -43.08 1.60 22.77
CA ASN A 510 -44.51 1.43 22.45
C ASN A 510 -44.98 2.20 21.19
N GLY A 511 -44.04 2.58 20.31
CA GLY A 511 -44.36 3.28 19.04
C GLY A 511 -44.54 4.82 19.14
N LEU A 512 -44.46 5.43 20.33
CA LEU A 512 -44.59 6.87 20.52
C LEU A 512 -43.61 7.35 21.62
N ASN A 513 -42.60 8.13 21.25
CA ASN A 513 -41.61 8.84 22.08
C ASN A 513 -40.33 8.10 22.50
N HIS A 514 -39.22 8.48 21.90
CA HIS A 514 -37.88 8.06 22.21
C HIS A 514 -37.18 8.85 23.32
N THR A 515 -37.78 9.97 23.78
CA THR A 515 -37.16 10.99 24.63
C THR A 515 -36.56 10.44 25.93
N THR A 516 -37.17 9.42 26.54
CA THR A 516 -36.68 8.85 27.81
C THR A 516 -35.40 8.03 27.66
N LEU A 517 -35.31 7.19 26.61
CA LEU A 517 -34.10 6.41 26.33
C LEU A 517 -32.95 7.33 25.89
N GLU A 518 -33.22 8.27 24.98
CA GLU A 518 -32.25 9.25 24.52
C GLU A 518 -31.73 10.10 25.68
N THR A 519 -32.60 10.54 26.59
CA THR A 519 -32.19 11.25 27.81
C THR A 519 -31.26 10.41 28.67
N TYR A 520 -31.52 9.11 28.82
CA TYR A 520 -30.64 8.20 29.55
C TYR A 520 -29.28 8.02 28.85
N LEU A 521 -29.27 7.74 27.56
CA LEU A 521 -28.06 7.56 26.78
C LEU A 521 -27.14 8.79 26.85
N ASN A 522 -27.72 9.97 26.89
CA ASN A 522 -27.00 11.22 27.02
C ASN A 522 -26.38 11.43 28.42
N THR A 523 -26.74 10.62 29.41
CA THR A 523 -26.12 10.64 30.76
C THR A 523 -24.91 9.73 30.88
N LEU A 524 -24.70 8.78 29.92
CA LEU A 524 -23.59 7.85 29.96
C LEU A 524 -22.26 8.59 29.77
N ASP A 525 -21.22 8.10 30.42
CA ASP A 525 -19.84 8.59 30.27
C ASP A 525 -19.23 8.18 28.96
N SER A 526 -18.05 8.74 28.62
CA SER A 526 -17.26 8.27 27.45
C SER A 526 -16.96 6.78 27.56
N GLY A 527 -17.29 6.01 26.54
CA GLY A 527 -17.11 4.56 26.57
C GLY A 527 -17.79 3.84 25.42
N ILE A 528 -17.58 2.53 25.39
CA ILE A 528 -18.22 1.60 24.44
C ILE A 528 -19.41 0.95 25.13
N TYR A 529 -20.55 0.94 24.45
CA TYR A 529 -21.80 0.40 24.93
C TYR A 529 -22.48 -0.44 23.86
N PHE A 530 -23.42 -1.29 24.28
CA PHE A 530 -24.26 -2.08 23.39
C PHE A 530 -25.74 -1.81 23.69
N ILE A 531 -26.56 -1.77 22.65
CA ILE A 531 -28.00 -1.70 22.76
C ILE A 531 -28.60 -2.92 22.04
N LYS A 532 -29.38 -3.71 22.76
CA LYS A 532 -30.09 -4.87 22.23
C LYS A 532 -31.57 -4.54 22.12
N ALA A 533 -32.13 -4.73 20.93
CA ALA A 533 -33.56 -4.67 20.67
C ALA A 533 -34.12 -6.08 20.52
N VAL A 534 -35.26 -6.34 21.15
CA VAL A 534 -36.02 -7.58 21.03
C VAL A 534 -37.44 -7.24 20.67
N SER A 535 -37.98 -7.75 19.56
CA SER A 535 -39.32 -7.53 19.08
C SER A 535 -39.93 -8.82 18.49
N ASP A 536 -41.20 -8.78 18.12
CA ASP A 536 -41.89 -9.88 17.43
C ASP A 536 -41.28 -10.13 16.02
N LEU A 537 -40.51 -9.19 15.49
CA LEU A 537 -39.85 -9.26 14.19
C LEU A 537 -38.42 -9.80 14.26
N GLY A 538 -37.89 -10.03 15.45
CA GLY A 538 -36.54 -10.54 15.68
C GLY A 538 -35.78 -9.82 16.79
N ASN A 539 -34.48 -10.00 16.83
CA ASN A 539 -33.60 -9.27 17.75
C ASN A 539 -32.42 -8.67 16.98
N GLN A 540 -31.90 -7.55 17.48
CA GLN A 540 -30.72 -6.88 16.96
C GLN A 540 -29.90 -6.31 18.12
N THR A 541 -28.58 -6.41 18.04
CA THR A 541 -27.65 -5.74 18.97
C THR A 541 -26.76 -4.81 18.18
N LEU A 542 -26.64 -3.55 18.61
CA LEU A 542 -25.75 -2.56 18.02
C LEU A 542 -24.73 -2.10 19.05
N LYS A 543 -23.49 -1.93 18.61
CA LYS A 543 -22.43 -1.22 19.33
C LYS A 543 -22.57 0.29 19.10
N PHE A 544 -22.39 1.08 20.13
CA PHE A 544 -22.28 2.53 20.03
C PHE A 544 -21.20 3.07 20.95
N VAL A 545 -20.65 4.21 20.57
CA VAL A 545 -19.53 4.86 21.29
C VAL A 545 -19.94 6.27 21.70
N ILE A 546 -19.63 6.62 22.95
CA ILE A 546 -19.79 7.96 23.48
C ILE A 546 -18.40 8.56 23.70
N THR A 547 -18.18 9.76 23.17
CA THR A 547 -16.94 10.54 23.30
C THR A 547 -17.31 11.92 23.82
N LYS A 548 -17.29 12.10 25.14
CA LYS A 548 -17.54 13.42 25.76
C LYS A 548 -16.25 14.15 26.05
#